data_bec051c89c74d42fdd688d443dfbd94d
#
_entry.id   bec051c89c74d42fdd688d443dfbd94d
#
_cell.length_a   1.000
_cell.length_b   1.000
_cell.length_c   1.000
_cell.angle_alpha   90.00
_cell.angle_beta   90.00
_cell.angle_gamma   90.00
#
_symmetry.space_group_name_H-M   'P 1'
#
loop_
_entity.id
_entity.type
_entity.pdbx_description
1 polymer ?
#
loop_
_entity_poly.entity_id
_entity_poly.type
_entity_poly.pdbx_seq_one_letter_code
_entity_poly.pdbx_strand_id
1 'polypeptide(L)'
;MSQPILAQFMTELVSGRIRLVDLTETLTPEFPTIVLPPEFGQAWPFRIEEISRYDERGPAWYWNNFSCSEHTGTHFDAPVH
;
A
#
# COMPACT_ATOMS: atom_id res chain seq x y z
N MET A 1 -14.72 -26.72 25.95
CA MET A 1 -15.34 -26.18 24.73
C MET A 1 -14.25 -25.58 23.85
N SER A 2 -14.37 -25.80 22.56
CA SER A 2 -13.44 -25.19 21.61
C SER A 2 -13.69 -23.68 21.52
N GLN A 3 -12.62 -22.93 21.30
CA GLN A 3 -12.72 -21.50 21.03
C GLN A 3 -13.37 -21.26 19.66
N PRO A 4 -14.07 -20.13 19.47
CA PRO A 4 -14.48 -19.72 18.13
C PRO A 4 -13.26 -19.60 17.21
N ILE A 5 -13.47 -19.85 15.91
CA ILE A 5 -12.37 -19.90 14.96
C ILE A 5 -11.56 -18.59 14.91
N LEU A 6 -12.21 -17.44 15.06
CA LEU A 6 -11.49 -16.17 15.07
C LEU A 6 -10.61 -16.03 16.32
N ALA A 7 -11.10 -16.49 17.47
CA ALA A 7 -10.28 -16.45 18.70
C ALA A 7 -9.09 -17.39 18.58
N GLN A 8 -9.25 -18.56 17.99
CA GLN A 8 -8.14 -19.48 17.72
C GLN A 8 -7.13 -18.86 16.78
N PHE A 9 -7.59 -18.21 15.71
CA PHE A 9 -6.72 -17.53 14.76
C PHE A 9 -5.90 -16.43 15.43
N MET A 10 -6.54 -15.61 16.27
CA MET A 10 -5.87 -14.56 17.01
C MET A 10 -4.81 -15.12 17.95
N THR A 11 -5.13 -16.20 18.65
CA THR A 11 -4.18 -16.87 19.54
C THR A 11 -2.96 -17.36 18.77
N GLU A 12 -3.16 -17.95 17.61
CA GLU A 12 -2.05 -18.43 16.78
C GLU A 12 -1.17 -17.28 16.26
N LEU A 13 -1.78 -16.15 15.89
CA LEU A 13 -1.04 -14.97 15.46
C LEU A 13 -0.20 -14.38 16.60
N VAL A 14 -0.84 -14.16 17.76
CA VAL A 14 -0.18 -13.52 18.91
C VAL A 14 0.95 -14.40 19.46
N SER A 15 0.77 -15.71 19.45
CA SER A 15 1.78 -16.65 19.96
C SER A 15 2.96 -16.85 18.99
N GLY A 16 2.84 -16.40 17.75
CA GLY A 16 3.87 -16.59 16.74
C GLY A 16 3.83 -17.95 16.05
N ARG A 17 2.81 -18.77 16.31
CA ARG A 17 2.65 -20.06 15.60
C ARG A 17 2.24 -19.85 14.15
N ILE A 18 1.54 -18.73 13.85
CA ILE A 18 1.32 -18.30 12.47
C ILE A 18 2.30 -17.17 12.20
N ARG A 19 3.13 -17.34 11.19
CA ARG A 19 4.11 -16.34 10.78
C ARG A 19 3.51 -15.44 9.70
N LEU A 20 3.57 -14.14 9.92
CA LEU A 20 3.20 -13.14 8.92
C LEU A 20 4.46 -12.63 8.23
N VAL A 21 4.39 -12.57 6.91
CA VAL A 21 5.47 -11.99 6.09
C VAL A 21 4.86 -10.91 5.22
N ASP A 22 5.30 -9.67 5.42
CA ASP A 22 4.83 -8.54 4.62
C ASP A 22 5.69 -8.46 3.36
N LEU A 23 5.06 -8.71 2.21
CA LEU A 23 5.72 -8.67 0.90
C LEU A 23 5.38 -7.40 0.13
N THR A 24 4.80 -6.40 0.81
CA THR A 24 4.39 -5.15 0.17
C THR A 24 5.61 -4.37 -0.31
N GLU A 25 5.59 -3.98 -1.58
CA GLU A 25 6.63 -3.11 -2.14
C GLU A 25 6.44 -1.67 -1.64
N THR A 26 7.55 -1.00 -1.36
CA THR A 26 7.52 0.39 -0.95
C THR A 26 7.21 1.28 -2.16
N LEU A 27 6.18 2.11 -2.06
CA LEU A 27 5.83 3.04 -3.13
C LEU A 27 6.63 4.33 -2.99
N THR A 28 7.34 4.67 -4.06
CA THR A 28 8.12 5.91 -4.16
C THR A 28 7.94 6.50 -5.54
N PRO A 29 8.27 7.80 -5.75
CA PRO A 29 8.22 8.39 -7.09
C PRO A 29 9.08 7.66 -8.12
N GLU A 30 10.10 6.94 -7.68
CA GLU A 30 10.99 6.16 -8.54
C GLU A 30 10.51 4.72 -8.77
N PHE A 31 9.41 4.33 -8.14
CA PHE A 31 8.88 2.97 -8.31
C PHE A 31 8.49 2.76 -9.77
N PRO A 32 8.95 1.65 -10.41
CA PRO A 32 8.66 1.42 -11.81
C PRO A 32 7.18 1.13 -12.05
N THR A 33 6.65 1.69 -13.13
CA THR A 33 5.29 1.43 -13.60
C THR A 33 5.33 0.69 -14.92
N ILE A 34 4.24 0.00 -15.24
CA ILE A 34 4.14 -0.68 -16.52
C ILE A 34 4.18 0.35 -17.66
N VAL A 35 4.94 0.04 -18.71
CA VAL A 35 4.99 0.84 -19.91
C VAL A 35 4.24 0.09 -21.01
N LEU A 36 3.16 0.69 -21.49
CA LEU A 36 2.30 0.08 -22.50
C LEU A 36 2.65 0.61 -23.88
N PRO A 37 2.23 -0.10 -24.96
CA PRO A 37 2.36 0.45 -26.32
C PRO A 37 1.72 1.84 -26.40
N PRO A 38 2.29 2.76 -27.22
CA PRO A 38 1.83 4.16 -27.23
C PRO A 38 0.37 4.39 -27.55
N GLU A 39 -0.27 3.46 -28.26
CA GLU A 39 -1.68 3.56 -28.63
C GLU A 39 -2.63 3.32 -27.45
N PHE A 40 -2.12 2.81 -26.32
CA PHE A 40 -2.92 2.60 -25.13
C PHE A 40 -2.65 3.72 -24.11
N GLY A 41 -3.49 3.82 -23.10
CA GLY A 41 -3.22 4.72 -21.98
C GLY A 41 -1.98 4.29 -21.22
N GLN A 42 -1.32 5.25 -20.56
CA GLN A 42 -0.11 4.98 -19.80
C GLN A 42 -0.37 5.13 -18.31
N ALA A 43 0.22 4.24 -17.52
CA ALA A 43 0.17 4.35 -16.06
C ALA A 43 0.96 5.57 -15.59
N TRP A 44 0.38 6.35 -14.66
CA TRP A 44 1.12 7.44 -14.03
C TRP A 44 2.12 6.86 -13.03
N PRO A 45 3.30 7.46 -12.89
CA PRO A 45 4.18 7.10 -11.79
C PRO A 45 3.55 7.50 -10.46
N PHE A 46 4.00 6.88 -9.38
CA PHE A 46 3.59 7.27 -8.03
C PHE A 46 4.06 8.70 -7.77
N ARG A 47 3.15 9.56 -7.34
CA ARG A 47 3.43 10.97 -7.07
C ARG A 47 3.11 11.30 -5.63
N ILE A 48 3.99 12.07 -5.01
CA ILE A 48 3.80 12.56 -3.64
C ILE A 48 3.82 14.09 -3.68
N GLU A 49 2.86 14.71 -3.02
CA GLU A 49 2.84 16.14 -2.76
C GLU A 49 2.85 16.33 -1.24
N GLU A 50 3.97 16.80 -0.72
CA GLU A 50 4.12 16.99 0.72
C GLU A 50 3.27 18.17 1.19
N ILE A 51 2.39 17.94 2.18
CA ILE A 51 1.57 19.00 2.76
C ILE A 51 2.32 19.65 3.92
N SER A 52 2.88 18.84 4.82
CA SER A 52 3.70 19.34 5.92
C SER A 52 4.64 18.25 6.41
N ARG A 53 5.72 18.67 7.07
CA ARG A 53 6.68 17.75 7.71
C ARG A 53 7.15 18.36 9.01
N TYR A 54 6.24 18.43 10.00
CA TYR A 54 6.52 18.99 11.32
C TYR A 54 7.13 20.39 11.22
N ASP A 55 6.61 21.22 10.31
CA ASP A 55 7.12 22.57 10.02
C ASP A 55 5.98 23.59 10.11
N GLU A 56 6.23 24.80 9.62
CA GLU A 56 5.25 25.89 9.68
C GLU A 56 3.96 25.62 8.90
N ARG A 57 3.98 24.68 7.96
CA ARG A 57 2.79 24.28 7.19
C ARG A 57 1.87 23.39 8.02
N GLY A 58 2.38 22.79 9.10
CA GLY A 58 1.62 21.92 10.02
C GLY A 58 2.57 21.33 11.04
N PRO A 59 2.80 22.01 12.19
CA PRO A 59 3.85 21.59 13.12
C PRO A 59 3.58 20.29 13.86
N ALA A 60 2.34 19.80 13.85
CA ALA A 60 1.96 18.62 14.62
C ALA A 60 2.05 17.32 13.84
N TRP A 61 2.30 17.35 12.52
CA TRP A 61 2.28 16.13 11.72
C TRP A 61 3.11 16.20 10.45
N TYR A 62 3.35 15.00 9.92
CA TYR A 62 3.91 14.77 8.58
C TYR A 62 2.86 14.04 7.75
N TRP A 63 2.48 14.60 6.61
CA TRP A 63 1.53 13.96 5.72
C TRP A 63 1.61 14.51 4.31
N ASN A 64 1.02 13.75 3.37
CA ASN A 64 1.12 14.02 1.94
C ASN A 64 -0.21 13.74 1.26
N ASN A 65 -0.40 14.38 0.12
CA ASN A 65 -1.28 13.83 -0.91
C ASN A 65 -0.46 12.88 -1.77
N PHE A 66 -1.12 11.90 -2.39
CA PHE A 66 -0.45 11.05 -3.37
C PHE A 66 -1.40 10.68 -4.50
N SER A 67 -0.83 10.30 -5.66
CA SER A 67 -1.57 9.78 -6.80
C SER A 67 -0.75 8.68 -7.47
N CYS A 68 -1.44 7.74 -8.09
CA CYS A 68 -0.82 6.64 -8.81
C CYS A 68 -1.85 5.97 -9.72
N SER A 69 -1.36 5.07 -10.58
CA SER A 69 -2.23 4.15 -11.29
C SER A 69 -2.80 3.12 -10.33
N GLU A 70 -3.99 2.58 -10.63
CA GLU A 70 -4.59 1.49 -9.86
C GLU A 70 -3.72 0.25 -9.80
N HIS A 71 -2.85 0.05 -10.78
CA HIS A 71 -1.99 -1.13 -10.91
C HIS A 71 -0.55 -0.80 -10.53
N THR A 72 -0.36 -0.13 -9.41
CA THR A 72 0.96 0.29 -8.95
C THR A 72 1.35 -0.49 -7.70
N GLY A 73 2.56 -1.07 -7.72
CA GLY A 73 3.09 -1.80 -6.56
C GLY A 73 2.32 -3.07 -6.26
N THR A 74 2.40 -3.49 -5.01
CA THR A 74 1.67 -4.67 -4.54
C THR A 74 0.19 -4.34 -4.42
N HIS A 75 -0.64 -5.04 -5.16
CA HIS A 75 -2.09 -4.78 -5.21
C HIS A 75 -2.84 -6.04 -5.64
N PHE A 76 -4.15 -5.98 -5.60
CA PHE A 76 -5.02 -6.98 -6.22
C PHE A 76 -5.97 -6.29 -7.19
N ASP A 77 -6.36 -7.00 -8.25
CA ASP A 77 -7.28 -6.48 -9.24
C ASP A 77 -8.72 -6.75 -8.83
N ALA A 78 -9.57 -5.73 -8.97
CA ALA A 78 -11.00 -5.93 -8.85
C ALA A 78 -11.54 -6.68 -10.08
N PRO A 79 -12.69 -7.39 -9.97
CA PRO A 79 -13.22 -8.13 -11.13
C PRO A 79 -13.50 -7.28 -12.36
N VAL A 80 -13.67 -5.97 -12.20
CA VAL A 80 -13.90 -5.05 -13.33
C VAL A 80 -12.69 -4.96 -14.27
N HIS A 81 -11.53 -5.32 -13.79
CA HIS A 81 -10.31 -5.36 -14.59
C HIS A 81 -10.17 -6.70 -15.30
#